data_589a0f3944e1bb898f5f9d99ba76cc3b
#
_entry.id   589a0f3944e1bb898f5f9d99ba76cc3b
#
_cell.length_a   1.000
_cell.length_b   1.000
_cell.length_c   1.000
_cell.angle_alpha   90.00
_cell.angle_beta   90.00
_cell.angle_gamma   90.00
#
_symmetry.space_group_name_H-M   'P 1'
#
loop_
_entity.id
_entity.type
_entity.pdbx_description
1 polymer ?
#
loop_
_entity_poly.entity_id
_entity_poly.type
_entity_poly.pdbx_seq_one_letter_code
_entity_poly.pdbx_strand_id
1 'polypeptide(L)'
;MNKKQKKVLIRVIVASVLLILCAVLPTTGYVRFATFMVPYLVIGYDILKKAWKGILNKQVFDENFLMAVATVGAILLGEYPEGVAVMLFYQIGELFQSYAVGKSRRNISELMDIRPDYANIEVDGKLEQVDPDEVEVGTIIVVQPGEKIPIDGVIEEGNTTLNTSALTGESVPRDAREGDEVISGCINMSGLIKVKTTKEFGESTVSKILDLVENSSSKKSRSENFISKFAKYYTPAVCYGALALAILPPLVRMLFLSAAPEWSIWIYRALTFLVISCPCALVISIPLSFFAGIGGASHEGVLVKGSNYLETLSQTKYVVFDKTGTMTQGVFEVAGIHHNTISQEDVLEYAALAECASSHPISKSLQRAYGKLIDRSRVTDIEEISGNGVTAKVDGKNVAAGNAKLMERLGVDYIDCHSVGTIVHVAVDGKYAGHILICDMIKPHAKEAIQALQKSGIKKTIMLTGDSKRIADQVAADLGIDEVYSELLPGDKVSKVEELLAAKTEKEKLAFVGDGINDAPLLSRADIGIAMGALGSDAAIEAADIVLMDDDPLKISKAIHISRKCIHIVYENIYFAIGIKVLFLLLGAIGIANMWMAIFADVGVMILAVLNAIRALFVKNL
;
A
#
# COMPACT_ATOMS: atom_id res chain seq x y z
N MET A 1 18.72 -17.48 -3.29
CA MET A 1 18.44 -18.25 -4.53
C MET A 1 17.78 -19.58 -4.19
N ASN A 2 16.66 -19.89 -4.83
CA ASN A 2 15.96 -21.18 -4.66
C ASN A 2 16.66 -22.31 -5.43
N LYS A 3 16.24 -23.60 -5.21
CA LYS A 3 16.85 -24.77 -5.88
C LYS A 3 16.80 -24.70 -7.41
N LYS A 4 15.72 -24.11 -7.98
CA LYS A 4 15.55 -23.94 -9.43
C LYS A 4 16.53 -22.92 -10.00
N GLN A 5 16.68 -21.76 -9.34
CA GLN A 5 17.64 -20.71 -9.73
C GLN A 5 19.09 -21.19 -9.67
N LYS A 6 19.46 -21.98 -8.63
CA LYS A 6 20.80 -22.60 -8.54
C LYS A 6 21.09 -23.53 -9.72
N LYS A 7 20.11 -24.34 -10.15
CA LYS A 7 20.26 -25.20 -11.34
C LYS A 7 20.50 -24.39 -12.62
N VAL A 8 19.74 -23.30 -12.82
CA VAL A 8 19.92 -22.43 -13.99
C VAL A 8 21.30 -21.76 -13.95
N LEU A 9 21.74 -21.27 -12.79
CA LEU A 9 23.07 -20.66 -12.62
C LEU A 9 24.20 -21.65 -13.00
N ILE A 10 24.12 -22.89 -12.53
CA ILE A 10 25.13 -23.92 -12.88
C ILE A 10 25.15 -24.16 -14.40
N ARG A 11 23.98 -24.25 -15.03
CA ARG A 11 23.88 -24.40 -16.49
C ARG A 11 24.49 -23.22 -17.26
N VAL A 12 24.22 -21.99 -16.79
CA VAL A 12 24.81 -20.75 -17.33
C VAL A 12 26.33 -20.80 -17.24
N ILE A 13 26.90 -21.16 -16.08
CA ILE A 13 28.34 -21.25 -15.88
C ILE A 13 28.95 -22.33 -16.79
N VAL A 14 28.35 -23.52 -16.82
CA VAL A 14 28.84 -24.63 -17.66
C VAL A 14 28.79 -24.23 -19.15
N ALA A 15 27.69 -23.67 -19.62
CA ALA A 15 27.56 -23.25 -21.02
C ALA A 15 28.52 -22.10 -21.37
N SER A 16 28.79 -21.16 -20.44
CA SER A 16 29.78 -20.09 -20.64
C SER A 16 31.19 -20.64 -20.81
N VAL A 17 31.59 -21.57 -19.94
CA VAL A 17 32.91 -22.25 -20.05
C VAL A 17 33.03 -23.02 -21.37
N LEU A 18 31.99 -23.78 -21.72
CA LEU A 18 31.97 -24.53 -23.00
C LEU A 18 32.02 -23.60 -24.21
N LEU A 19 31.28 -22.46 -24.18
CA LEU A 19 31.31 -21.47 -25.27
C LEU A 19 32.72 -20.90 -25.46
N ILE A 20 33.42 -20.54 -24.39
CA ILE A 20 34.78 -20.02 -24.44
C ILE A 20 35.74 -21.10 -24.98
N LEU A 21 35.63 -22.33 -24.50
CA LEU A 21 36.44 -23.45 -25.00
C LEU A 21 36.21 -23.69 -26.51
N CYS A 22 34.93 -23.71 -26.95
CA CYS A 22 34.60 -23.87 -28.37
C CYS A 22 35.13 -22.71 -29.25
N ALA A 23 35.16 -21.48 -28.70
CA ALA A 23 35.67 -20.31 -29.41
C ALA A 23 37.19 -20.32 -29.58
N VAL A 24 37.93 -20.91 -28.63
CA VAL A 24 39.41 -21.02 -28.68
C VAL A 24 39.88 -22.21 -29.54
N LEU A 25 39.08 -23.27 -29.63
CA LEU A 25 39.44 -24.46 -30.39
C LEU A 25 39.38 -24.19 -31.92
N PRO A 26 40.42 -24.43 -32.69
CA PRO A 26 40.47 -24.21 -34.15
C PRO A 26 39.71 -25.32 -34.90
N THR A 27 38.40 -25.40 -34.72
CA THR A 27 37.53 -26.37 -35.38
C THR A 27 36.88 -25.78 -36.63
N THR A 28 36.70 -26.58 -37.68
CA THR A 28 36.09 -26.17 -38.95
C THR A 28 35.02 -27.16 -39.41
N GLY A 29 34.10 -26.69 -40.27
CA GLY A 29 33.05 -27.51 -40.88
C GLY A 29 32.09 -28.16 -39.86
N TYR A 30 31.77 -29.44 -40.09
CA TYR A 30 30.82 -30.18 -39.25
C TYR A 30 31.28 -30.35 -37.79
N VAL A 31 32.60 -30.39 -37.56
CA VAL A 31 33.16 -30.50 -36.22
C VAL A 31 32.86 -29.23 -35.42
N ARG A 32 33.00 -28.05 -36.04
CA ARG A 32 32.65 -26.78 -35.42
C ARG A 32 31.15 -26.71 -35.08
N PHE A 33 30.29 -27.15 -36.00
CA PHE A 33 28.85 -27.25 -35.71
C PHE A 33 28.59 -28.15 -34.51
N ALA A 34 29.14 -29.36 -34.47
CA ALA A 34 28.91 -30.31 -33.38
C ALA A 34 29.43 -29.80 -32.02
N THR A 35 30.58 -29.11 -31.99
CA THR A 35 31.14 -28.55 -30.76
C THR A 35 30.26 -27.42 -30.18
N PHE A 36 29.72 -26.50 -31.01
CA PHE A 36 28.83 -25.44 -30.54
C PHE A 36 27.43 -25.93 -30.22
N MET A 37 26.94 -27.05 -30.76
CA MET A 37 25.66 -27.65 -30.41
C MET A 37 25.61 -28.12 -28.94
N VAL A 38 26.77 -28.50 -28.35
CA VAL A 38 26.82 -28.93 -26.95
C VAL A 38 26.42 -27.79 -26.00
N PRO A 39 27.11 -26.64 -25.95
CA PRO A 39 26.70 -25.52 -25.11
C PRO A 39 25.32 -24.99 -25.48
N TYR A 40 24.91 -24.99 -26.75
CA TYR A 40 23.57 -24.57 -27.18
C TYR A 40 22.47 -25.43 -26.57
N LEU A 41 22.58 -26.74 -26.59
CA LEU A 41 21.61 -27.65 -26.01
C LEU A 41 21.61 -27.60 -24.46
N VAL A 42 22.80 -27.47 -23.84
CA VAL A 42 22.91 -27.34 -22.38
C VAL A 42 22.14 -26.12 -21.89
N ILE A 43 22.25 -24.97 -22.57
CA ILE A 43 21.62 -23.74 -22.13
C ILE A 43 20.19 -23.58 -22.65
N GLY A 44 19.89 -24.02 -23.88
CA GLY A 44 18.68 -23.74 -24.63
C GLY A 44 17.55 -24.77 -24.53
N TYR A 45 17.81 -25.97 -23.98
CA TYR A 45 16.85 -27.08 -23.99
C TYR A 45 15.47 -26.71 -23.45
N ASP A 46 15.40 -26.00 -22.37
CA ASP A 46 14.13 -25.59 -21.74
C ASP A 46 13.37 -24.51 -22.53
N ILE A 47 14.09 -23.59 -23.16
CA ILE A 47 13.54 -22.56 -24.04
C ILE A 47 12.97 -23.20 -25.30
N LEU A 48 13.73 -24.06 -25.95
CA LEU A 48 13.27 -24.81 -27.14
C LEU A 48 12.05 -25.66 -26.82
N LYS A 49 12.02 -26.32 -25.64
CA LYS A 49 10.86 -27.07 -25.19
C LYS A 49 9.64 -26.19 -24.92
N LYS A 50 9.82 -25.00 -24.32
CA LYS A 50 8.74 -24.03 -24.10
C LYS A 50 8.20 -23.50 -25.43
N ALA A 51 9.10 -23.11 -26.36
CA ALA A 51 8.74 -22.65 -27.69
C ALA A 51 7.91 -23.70 -28.45
N TRP A 52 8.34 -24.97 -28.41
CA TRP A 52 7.62 -26.08 -29.04
C TRP A 52 6.24 -26.29 -28.43
N LYS A 53 6.13 -26.24 -27.08
CA LYS A 53 4.83 -26.32 -26.40
C LYS A 53 3.94 -25.13 -26.74
N GLY A 54 4.49 -23.92 -26.87
CA GLY A 54 3.77 -22.71 -27.29
C GLY A 54 3.14 -22.87 -28.67
N ILE A 55 3.90 -23.43 -29.62
CA ILE A 55 3.39 -23.75 -30.98
C ILE A 55 2.22 -24.73 -30.90
N LEU A 56 2.36 -25.83 -30.14
CA LEU A 56 1.31 -26.83 -29.98
C LEU A 56 0.04 -26.27 -29.35
N ASN A 57 0.18 -25.32 -28.42
CA ASN A 57 -0.93 -24.66 -27.71
C ASN A 57 -1.48 -23.43 -28.45
N LYS A 58 -1.10 -23.19 -29.71
CA LYS A 58 -1.48 -22.02 -30.53
C LYS A 58 -1.08 -20.66 -29.93
N GLN A 59 -0.09 -20.65 -29.05
CA GLN A 59 0.56 -19.44 -28.49
C GLN A 59 1.91 -19.23 -29.21
N VAL A 60 1.85 -18.97 -30.52
CA VAL A 60 3.03 -19.01 -31.41
C VAL A 60 3.92 -17.76 -31.23
N PHE A 61 3.39 -16.64 -30.75
CA PHE A 61 4.14 -15.38 -30.73
C PHE A 61 4.54 -15.01 -29.28
N ASP A 62 5.24 -15.93 -28.58
CA ASP A 62 5.82 -15.63 -27.28
C ASP A 62 7.34 -15.34 -27.39
N GLU A 63 7.94 -14.86 -26.31
CA GLU A 63 9.37 -14.53 -26.25
C GLU A 63 10.27 -15.77 -26.46
N ASN A 64 9.84 -16.95 -25.98
CA ASN A 64 10.60 -18.19 -26.16
C ASN A 64 10.63 -18.62 -27.64
N PHE A 65 9.51 -18.40 -28.35
CA PHE A 65 9.45 -18.64 -29.80
C PHE A 65 10.39 -17.71 -30.57
N LEU A 66 10.37 -16.40 -30.27
CA LEU A 66 11.27 -15.43 -30.92
C LEU A 66 12.74 -15.81 -30.72
N MET A 67 13.13 -16.16 -29.50
CA MET A 67 14.49 -16.57 -29.18
C MET A 67 14.89 -17.89 -29.86
N ALA A 68 13.97 -18.86 -29.89
CA ALA A 68 14.21 -20.12 -30.56
C ALA A 68 14.43 -19.93 -32.09
N VAL A 69 13.57 -19.15 -32.76
CA VAL A 69 13.68 -18.83 -34.18
C VAL A 69 14.99 -18.10 -34.48
N ALA A 70 15.31 -17.07 -33.68
CA ALA A 70 16.50 -16.26 -33.89
C ALA A 70 17.80 -17.11 -33.74
N THR A 71 17.87 -17.93 -32.68
CA THR A 71 19.09 -18.72 -32.40
C THR A 71 19.26 -19.92 -33.31
N VAL A 72 18.17 -20.63 -33.65
CA VAL A 72 18.19 -21.71 -34.64
C VAL A 72 18.57 -21.15 -36.01
N GLY A 73 17.98 -19.99 -36.39
CA GLY A 73 18.32 -19.32 -37.65
C GLY A 73 19.79 -18.89 -37.72
N ALA A 74 20.37 -18.35 -36.65
CA ALA A 74 21.78 -18.00 -36.58
C ALA A 74 22.67 -19.25 -36.77
N ILE A 75 22.33 -20.38 -36.14
CA ILE A 75 23.05 -21.65 -36.31
C ILE A 75 22.96 -22.14 -37.75
N LEU A 76 21.80 -22.06 -38.41
CA LEU A 76 21.64 -22.47 -39.82
C LEU A 76 22.43 -21.58 -40.78
N LEU A 77 22.68 -20.33 -40.45
CA LEU A 77 23.54 -19.42 -41.23
C LEU A 77 25.03 -19.65 -40.97
N GLY A 78 25.40 -20.50 -40.01
CA GLY A 78 26.79 -20.77 -39.64
C GLY A 78 27.37 -19.86 -38.56
N GLU A 79 26.54 -18.94 -38.01
CA GLU A 79 26.91 -18.04 -36.93
C GLU A 79 26.72 -18.70 -35.55
N TYR A 80 27.45 -19.83 -35.35
CA TYR A 80 27.34 -20.70 -34.19
C TYR A 80 27.63 -19.97 -32.86
N PRO A 81 28.74 -19.19 -32.74
CA PRO A 81 29.03 -18.47 -31.48
C PRO A 81 27.93 -17.49 -31.09
N GLU A 82 27.37 -16.79 -32.07
CA GLU A 82 26.31 -15.81 -31.86
C GLU A 82 25.01 -16.49 -31.41
N GLY A 83 24.60 -17.58 -32.06
CA GLY A 83 23.40 -18.32 -31.65
C GLY A 83 23.49 -18.85 -30.23
N VAL A 84 24.66 -19.37 -29.81
CA VAL A 84 24.88 -19.81 -28.42
C VAL A 84 24.92 -18.62 -27.46
N ALA A 85 25.56 -17.50 -27.82
CA ALA A 85 25.66 -16.31 -27.00
C ALA A 85 24.28 -15.67 -26.73
N VAL A 86 23.44 -15.54 -27.77
CA VAL A 86 22.05 -15.04 -27.60
C VAL A 86 21.29 -15.88 -26.59
N MET A 87 21.33 -17.22 -26.72
CA MET A 87 20.63 -18.11 -25.80
C MET A 87 21.21 -18.05 -24.39
N LEU A 88 22.51 -17.91 -24.25
CA LEU A 88 23.21 -17.77 -22.97
C LEU A 88 22.81 -16.46 -22.25
N PHE A 89 22.90 -15.33 -22.96
CA PHE A 89 22.55 -14.04 -22.36
C PHE A 89 21.06 -13.92 -22.05
N TYR A 90 20.19 -14.51 -22.87
CA TYR A 90 18.77 -14.62 -22.57
C TYR A 90 18.54 -15.39 -21.25
N GLN A 91 19.20 -16.52 -21.04
CA GLN A 91 19.11 -17.29 -19.78
C GLN A 91 19.70 -16.54 -18.58
N ILE A 92 20.76 -15.74 -18.78
CA ILE A 92 21.29 -14.84 -17.75
C ILE A 92 20.21 -13.80 -17.37
N GLY A 93 19.55 -13.23 -18.38
CA GLY A 93 18.45 -12.29 -18.19
C GLY A 93 17.28 -12.88 -17.41
N GLU A 94 16.80 -14.07 -17.80
CA GLU A 94 15.75 -14.82 -17.11
C GLU A 94 16.13 -15.15 -15.65
N LEU A 95 17.39 -15.54 -15.42
CA LEU A 95 17.88 -15.81 -14.06
C LEU A 95 17.90 -14.54 -13.21
N PHE A 96 18.42 -13.43 -13.77
CA PHE A 96 18.45 -12.14 -13.10
C PHE A 96 17.04 -11.64 -12.77
N GLN A 97 16.11 -11.73 -13.73
CA GLN A 97 14.69 -11.43 -13.53
C GLN A 97 14.09 -12.25 -12.38
N SER A 98 14.22 -13.57 -12.46
CA SER A 98 13.69 -14.47 -11.43
C SER A 98 14.28 -14.19 -10.04
N TYR A 99 15.55 -13.80 -9.98
CA TYR A 99 16.22 -13.41 -8.75
C TYR A 99 15.73 -12.05 -8.24
N ALA A 100 15.66 -11.03 -9.10
CA ALA A 100 15.23 -9.68 -8.74
C ALA A 100 13.78 -9.65 -8.26
N VAL A 101 12.86 -10.30 -9.01
CA VAL A 101 11.45 -10.44 -8.62
C VAL A 101 11.31 -11.22 -7.30
N GLY A 102 12.03 -12.34 -7.18
CA GLY A 102 12.02 -13.14 -5.96
C GLY A 102 12.63 -12.42 -4.75
N LYS A 103 13.63 -11.55 -4.95
CA LYS A 103 14.21 -10.73 -3.90
C LYS A 103 13.28 -9.58 -3.52
N SER A 104 12.67 -8.92 -4.49
CA SER A 104 11.69 -7.85 -4.24
C SER A 104 10.49 -8.36 -3.44
N ARG A 105 9.93 -9.52 -3.82
CA ARG A 105 8.86 -10.16 -3.05
C ARG A 105 9.29 -10.57 -1.64
N ARG A 106 10.52 -11.08 -1.47
CA ARG A 106 11.05 -11.40 -0.12
C ARG A 106 11.37 -10.17 0.69
N ASN A 107 11.91 -9.11 0.10
CA ASN A 107 12.13 -7.87 0.83
C ASN A 107 10.81 -7.27 1.34
N ILE A 108 9.72 -7.39 0.59
CA ILE A 108 8.37 -7.02 1.06
C ILE A 108 7.96 -7.93 2.23
N SER A 109 8.20 -9.24 2.13
CA SER A 109 7.92 -10.20 3.21
C SER A 109 8.88 -10.07 4.39
N GLU A 110 10.15 -9.68 4.17
CA GLU A 110 11.16 -9.45 5.21
C GLU A 110 11.05 -8.05 5.84
N LEU A 111 10.56 -7.05 5.11
CA LEU A 111 10.12 -5.75 5.66
C LEU A 111 8.88 -5.92 6.53
N MET A 112 8.12 -6.99 6.28
CA MET A 112 6.99 -7.45 7.08
C MET A 112 7.35 -8.74 7.83
N ASP A 113 8.54 -8.80 8.44
CA ASP A 113 8.87 -9.85 9.42
C ASP A 113 8.05 -9.64 10.71
N ILE A 114 6.74 -9.52 10.51
CA ILE A 114 5.74 -9.36 11.57
C ILE A 114 5.06 -10.67 11.90
N ARG A 115 5.14 -11.69 11.00
CA ARG A 115 4.52 -12.99 11.27
C ARG A 115 5.20 -13.66 12.46
N PRO A 116 4.45 -14.02 13.50
CA PRO A 116 4.95 -14.82 14.61
C PRO A 116 5.15 -16.26 14.14
N ASP A 117 6.24 -16.88 14.60
CA ASP A 117 6.54 -18.27 14.26
C ASP A 117 5.81 -19.28 15.17
N TYR A 118 5.43 -18.86 16.39
CA TYR A 118 4.79 -19.68 17.41
C TYR A 118 3.99 -18.83 18.40
N ALA A 119 3.10 -19.47 19.15
CA ALA A 119 2.45 -18.94 20.33
C ALA A 119 2.84 -19.79 21.55
N ASN A 120 3.11 -19.17 22.71
CA ASN A 120 3.31 -19.91 23.96
C ASN A 120 1.98 -19.98 24.70
N ILE A 121 1.50 -21.18 24.98
CA ILE A 121 0.32 -21.45 25.84
C ILE A 121 0.78 -22.12 27.13
N GLU A 122 0.04 -21.91 28.22
CA GLU A 122 0.31 -22.56 29.51
C GLU A 122 -0.55 -23.83 29.65
N VAL A 123 0.08 -25.00 29.59
CA VAL A 123 -0.57 -26.30 29.79
C VAL A 123 0.05 -26.98 31.01
N ASP A 124 -0.75 -27.28 32.01
CA ASP A 124 -0.33 -27.92 33.27
C ASP A 124 0.84 -27.20 33.98
N GLY A 125 0.87 -25.84 33.91
CA GLY A 125 1.92 -25.01 34.53
C GLY A 125 3.24 -25.01 33.78
N LYS A 126 3.27 -25.49 32.52
CA LYS A 126 4.43 -25.43 31.62
C LYS A 126 4.07 -24.66 30.35
N LEU A 127 5.04 -23.89 29.85
CA LEU A 127 4.90 -23.22 28.58
C LEU A 127 5.14 -24.25 27.46
N GLU A 128 4.17 -24.37 26.57
CA GLU A 128 4.25 -25.16 25.35
C GLU A 128 4.15 -24.23 24.13
N GLN A 129 5.06 -24.44 23.16
CA GLN A 129 5.04 -23.71 21.90
C GLN A 129 4.15 -24.44 20.92
N VAL A 130 3.12 -23.76 20.43
CA VAL A 130 2.16 -24.26 19.44
C VAL A 130 2.18 -23.37 18.20
N ASP A 131 1.68 -23.92 17.08
CA ASP A 131 1.46 -23.09 15.88
C ASP A 131 0.33 -22.09 16.18
N PRO A 132 0.49 -20.78 15.85
CA PRO A 132 -0.57 -19.81 16.06
C PRO A 132 -1.91 -20.17 15.42
N ASP A 133 -1.90 -20.94 14.32
CA ASP A 133 -3.11 -21.43 13.65
C ASP A 133 -3.90 -22.45 14.51
N GLU A 134 -3.29 -23.02 15.55
CA GLU A 134 -3.93 -24.01 16.46
C GLU A 134 -4.54 -23.36 17.71
N VAL A 135 -4.38 -22.04 17.89
CA VAL A 135 -4.84 -21.31 19.08
C VAL A 135 -6.27 -20.85 18.91
N GLU A 136 -7.17 -21.33 19.77
CA GLU A 136 -8.58 -20.94 19.77
C GLU A 136 -8.82 -19.57 20.42
N VAL A 137 -9.92 -18.89 20.04
CA VAL A 137 -10.34 -17.63 20.66
C VAL A 137 -10.65 -17.83 22.16
N GLY A 138 -10.12 -16.91 22.98
CA GLY A 138 -10.26 -16.96 24.44
C GLY A 138 -9.12 -17.70 25.15
N THR A 139 -8.18 -18.28 24.40
CA THR A 139 -6.97 -18.90 24.97
C THR A 139 -6.05 -17.84 25.54
N ILE A 140 -5.41 -18.13 26.68
CA ILE A 140 -4.41 -17.26 27.28
C ILE A 140 -3.04 -17.63 26.72
N ILE A 141 -2.43 -16.71 26.00
CA ILE A 141 -1.08 -16.83 25.47
C ILE A 141 -0.10 -16.04 26.35
N VAL A 142 1.11 -16.54 26.49
CA VAL A 142 2.18 -15.93 27.28
C VAL A 142 3.21 -15.34 26.33
N VAL A 143 3.45 -14.03 26.44
CA VAL A 143 4.41 -13.32 25.57
C VAL A 143 5.57 -12.79 26.43
N GLN A 144 6.76 -13.31 26.20
CA GLN A 144 7.96 -12.92 26.93
C GLN A 144 8.61 -11.67 26.31
N PRO A 145 9.45 -10.92 27.06
CA PRO A 145 10.25 -9.83 26.50
C PRO A 145 11.09 -10.29 25.31
N GLY A 146 11.03 -9.55 24.20
CA GLY A 146 11.68 -9.86 22.93
C GLY A 146 10.84 -10.70 21.97
N GLU A 147 9.71 -11.26 22.39
CA GLU A 147 8.81 -12.02 21.54
C GLU A 147 7.77 -11.14 20.84
N LYS A 148 7.31 -11.61 19.69
CA LYS A 148 6.17 -11.01 18.97
C LYS A 148 4.86 -11.49 19.56
N ILE A 149 3.88 -10.61 19.67
CA ILE A 149 2.50 -10.99 20.01
C ILE A 149 1.93 -11.80 18.86
N PRO A 150 1.54 -13.07 19.08
CA PRO A 150 1.14 -13.95 17.98
C PRO A 150 -0.27 -13.67 17.44
N ILE A 151 -1.22 -13.31 18.31
CA ILE A 151 -2.63 -13.12 17.97
C ILE A 151 -3.16 -11.89 18.70
N ASP A 152 -4.12 -11.19 18.08
CA ASP A 152 -4.79 -10.03 18.70
C ASP A 152 -5.52 -10.44 19.98
N GLY A 153 -5.46 -9.63 21.02
CA GLY A 153 -6.08 -9.93 22.29
C GLY A 153 -6.08 -8.78 23.27
N VAL A 154 -6.44 -9.09 24.52
CA VAL A 154 -6.46 -8.15 25.65
C VAL A 154 -5.48 -8.65 26.72
N ILE A 155 -4.68 -7.75 27.28
CA ILE A 155 -3.77 -8.10 28.39
C ILE A 155 -4.62 -8.47 29.61
N GLU A 156 -4.51 -9.70 30.08
CA GLU A 156 -5.19 -10.18 31.28
C GLU A 156 -4.31 -10.03 32.53
N GLU A 157 -2.98 -10.12 32.37
CA GLU A 157 -2.01 -10.01 33.44
C GLU A 157 -0.69 -9.41 32.93
N GLY A 158 -0.12 -8.44 33.64
CA GLY A 158 1.18 -7.86 33.39
C GLY A 158 1.13 -6.49 32.74
N ASN A 159 2.31 -5.83 32.71
CA ASN A 159 2.51 -4.53 32.09
C ASN A 159 3.77 -4.58 31.24
N THR A 160 3.77 -3.90 30.11
CA THR A 160 4.91 -3.87 29.22
C THR A 160 4.95 -2.60 28.38
N THR A 161 6.03 -2.46 27.62
CA THR A 161 6.19 -1.51 26.54
C THR A 161 6.24 -2.28 25.23
N LEU A 162 5.43 -1.91 24.26
CA LEU A 162 5.32 -2.56 22.95
C LEU A 162 6.04 -1.75 21.89
N ASN A 163 6.86 -2.43 21.09
CA ASN A 163 7.42 -1.86 19.87
C ASN A 163 6.46 -2.17 18.70
N THR A 164 5.84 -1.12 18.18
CA THR A 164 4.88 -1.19 17.06
C THR A 164 5.51 -0.82 15.71
N SER A 165 6.82 -0.51 15.68
CA SER A 165 7.50 0.06 14.50
C SER A 165 7.39 -0.80 13.24
N ALA A 166 7.32 -2.11 13.38
CA ALA A 166 7.16 -3.03 12.25
C ALA A 166 5.78 -2.93 11.58
N LEU A 167 4.76 -2.47 12.33
CA LEU A 167 3.38 -2.30 11.86
C LEU A 167 3.10 -0.85 11.45
N THR A 168 3.40 0.09 12.34
CA THR A 168 3.03 1.51 12.18
C THR A 168 4.14 2.36 11.55
N GLY A 169 5.40 1.86 11.56
CA GLY A 169 6.56 2.67 11.19
C GLY A 169 6.99 3.68 12.28
N GLU A 170 6.28 3.74 13.42
CA GLU A 170 6.62 4.61 14.54
C GLU A 170 7.78 4.02 15.37
N SER A 171 8.79 4.85 15.66
CA SER A 171 9.94 4.40 16.44
C SER A 171 9.73 4.53 17.96
N VAL A 172 8.64 5.16 18.39
CA VAL A 172 8.36 5.37 19.83
C VAL A 172 7.58 4.18 20.37
N PRO A 173 8.10 3.46 21.37
CA PRO A 173 7.37 2.35 21.99
C PRO A 173 6.11 2.84 22.73
N ARG A 174 5.06 2.02 22.74
CA ARG A 174 3.78 2.27 23.41
C ARG A 174 3.70 1.49 24.72
N ASP A 175 3.36 2.14 25.83
CA ASP A 175 3.07 1.44 27.09
C ASP A 175 1.73 0.71 26.98
N ALA A 176 1.69 -0.50 27.52
CA ALA A 176 0.48 -1.34 27.57
C ALA A 176 0.36 -2.00 28.96
N ARG A 177 -0.86 -2.03 29.47
CA ARG A 177 -1.23 -2.45 30.83
C ARG A 177 -2.38 -3.45 30.78
N GLU A 178 -2.66 -4.05 31.92
CA GLU A 178 -3.83 -4.92 32.12
C GLU A 178 -5.13 -4.21 31.68
N GLY A 179 -5.91 -4.88 30.85
CA GLY A 179 -7.12 -4.38 30.23
C GLY A 179 -6.94 -3.69 28.88
N ASP A 180 -5.68 -3.42 28.44
CA ASP A 180 -5.41 -2.80 27.15
C ASP A 180 -5.47 -3.85 26.01
N GLU A 181 -6.01 -3.42 24.87
CA GLU A 181 -5.96 -4.22 23.64
C GLU A 181 -4.56 -4.20 23.02
N VAL A 182 -4.10 -5.37 22.61
CA VAL A 182 -2.82 -5.59 21.93
C VAL A 182 -3.04 -6.31 20.61
N ILE A 183 -2.23 -5.95 19.63
CA ILE A 183 -2.32 -6.45 18.27
C ILE A 183 -1.14 -7.38 17.94
N SER A 184 -1.43 -8.40 17.13
CA SER A 184 -0.42 -9.32 16.63
C SER A 184 0.67 -8.60 15.83
N GLY A 185 1.92 -9.09 15.92
CA GLY A 185 3.08 -8.51 15.25
C GLY A 185 3.82 -7.42 16.01
N CYS A 186 3.25 -6.86 17.10
CA CYS A 186 4.01 -6.01 18.03
C CYS A 186 5.03 -6.83 18.79
N ILE A 187 6.20 -6.23 19.08
CA ILE A 187 7.24 -6.90 19.88
C ILE A 187 7.11 -6.44 21.33
N ASN A 188 6.97 -7.40 22.23
CA ASN A 188 7.01 -7.16 23.67
C ASN A 188 8.43 -6.77 24.09
N MET A 189 8.62 -5.60 24.74
CA MET A 189 9.95 -5.05 25.03
C MET A 189 10.43 -5.32 26.46
N SER A 190 9.55 -5.34 27.46
CA SER A 190 9.98 -5.24 28.85
C SER A 190 9.43 -6.31 29.80
N GLY A 191 8.13 -6.35 30.01
CA GLY A 191 7.49 -7.24 30.98
C GLY A 191 6.94 -8.54 30.36
N LEU A 192 6.81 -9.61 31.14
CA LEU A 192 6.03 -10.77 30.73
C LEU A 192 4.54 -10.37 30.79
N ILE A 193 3.80 -10.65 29.72
CA ILE A 193 2.36 -10.42 29.67
C ILE A 193 1.60 -11.69 29.35
N LYS A 194 0.41 -11.82 29.92
CA LYS A 194 -0.56 -12.84 29.53
C LYS A 194 -1.68 -12.14 28.74
N VAL A 195 -1.90 -12.62 27.53
CA VAL A 195 -2.87 -12.02 26.60
C VAL A 195 -3.96 -13.05 26.31
N LYS A 196 -5.21 -12.66 26.55
CA LYS A 196 -6.38 -13.45 26.17
C LYS A 196 -6.74 -13.14 24.73
N THR A 197 -6.69 -14.14 23.86
CA THR A 197 -6.97 -13.99 22.43
C THR A 197 -8.42 -13.59 22.18
N THR A 198 -8.61 -12.63 21.26
CA THR A 198 -9.95 -12.14 20.85
C THR A 198 -10.33 -12.58 19.46
N LYS A 199 -9.37 -13.09 18.67
CA LYS A 199 -9.54 -13.53 17.29
C LYS A 199 -8.78 -14.84 17.06
N GLU A 200 -9.13 -15.56 15.99
CA GLU A 200 -8.28 -16.63 15.44
C GLU A 200 -7.08 -16.02 14.71
N PHE A 201 -5.99 -16.81 14.55
CA PHE A 201 -4.78 -16.31 13.88
C PHE A 201 -5.05 -15.83 12.44
N GLY A 202 -5.87 -16.56 11.67
CA GLY A 202 -6.27 -16.15 10.31
C GLY A 202 -7.01 -14.82 10.23
N GLU A 203 -7.68 -14.41 11.29
CA GLU A 203 -8.39 -13.12 11.42
C GLU A 203 -7.58 -12.05 12.15
N SER A 204 -6.37 -12.39 12.60
CA SER A 204 -5.47 -11.45 13.29
C SER A 204 -5.02 -10.32 12.38
N THR A 205 -4.65 -9.18 12.98
CA THR A 205 -4.16 -8.00 12.27
C THR A 205 -2.97 -8.35 11.36
N VAL A 206 -2.02 -9.15 11.84
CA VAL A 206 -0.86 -9.60 11.05
C VAL A 206 -1.29 -10.41 9.84
N SER A 207 -2.18 -11.40 10.01
CA SER A 207 -2.65 -12.25 8.91
C SER A 207 -3.34 -11.43 7.83
N LYS A 208 -4.19 -10.46 8.21
CA LYS A 208 -4.86 -9.56 7.26
C LYS A 208 -3.88 -8.67 6.51
N ILE A 209 -2.88 -8.12 7.20
CA ILE A 209 -1.83 -7.31 6.57
C ILE A 209 -1.04 -8.14 5.56
N LEU A 210 -0.63 -9.35 5.93
CA LEU A 210 0.11 -10.25 5.05
C LEU A 210 -0.72 -10.62 3.82
N ASP A 211 -2.01 -10.94 3.99
CA ASP A 211 -2.92 -11.26 2.89
C ASP A 211 -3.12 -10.06 1.95
N LEU A 212 -3.28 -8.84 2.49
CA LEU A 212 -3.38 -7.61 1.70
C LEU A 212 -2.14 -7.37 0.85
N VAL A 213 -0.95 -7.59 1.41
CA VAL A 213 0.31 -7.40 0.69
C VAL A 213 0.53 -8.50 -0.35
N GLU A 214 0.24 -9.75 -0.02
CA GLU A 214 0.37 -10.89 -0.93
C GLU A 214 -0.61 -10.78 -2.11
N ASN A 215 -1.86 -10.39 -1.83
CA ASN A 215 -2.91 -10.23 -2.83
C ASN A 215 -2.89 -8.88 -3.56
N SER A 216 -2.07 -7.91 -3.12
CA SER A 216 -1.93 -6.61 -3.79
C SER A 216 -1.53 -6.71 -5.26
N SER A 217 -0.89 -7.83 -5.66
CA SER A 217 -0.52 -8.11 -7.04
C SER A 217 -1.69 -8.51 -7.95
N SER A 218 -2.87 -8.79 -7.41
CA SER A 218 -4.02 -9.24 -8.19
C SER A 218 -4.71 -8.12 -8.96
N LYS A 219 -4.69 -6.89 -8.45
CA LYS A 219 -5.32 -5.70 -9.06
C LYS A 219 -4.28 -4.90 -9.87
N LYS A 220 -4.17 -5.23 -11.16
CA LYS A 220 -3.21 -4.62 -12.09
C LYS A 220 -3.53 -3.18 -12.42
N SER A 221 -2.50 -2.33 -12.47
CA SER A 221 -2.57 -0.95 -12.93
C SER A 221 -2.94 -0.83 -14.41
N ARG A 222 -3.33 0.38 -14.85
CA ARG A 222 -3.55 0.67 -16.27
C ARG A 222 -2.26 0.48 -17.07
N SER A 223 -1.13 0.86 -16.51
CA SER A 223 0.19 0.72 -17.13
C SER A 223 0.55 -0.76 -17.33
N GLU A 224 0.29 -1.64 -16.37
CA GLU A 224 0.50 -3.09 -16.51
C GLU A 224 -0.45 -3.72 -17.55
N ASN A 225 -1.72 -3.30 -17.55
CA ASN A 225 -2.70 -3.74 -18.54
C ASN A 225 -2.35 -3.26 -19.95
N PHE A 226 -1.82 -2.03 -20.09
CA PHE A 226 -1.33 -1.52 -21.36
C PHE A 226 -0.20 -2.38 -21.91
N ILE A 227 0.80 -2.72 -21.09
CA ILE A 227 1.91 -3.57 -21.51
C ILE A 227 1.42 -4.95 -21.97
N SER A 228 0.50 -5.56 -21.23
CA SER A 228 -0.07 -6.86 -21.61
C SER A 228 -0.81 -6.79 -22.96
N LYS A 229 -1.55 -5.72 -23.21
CA LYS A 229 -2.20 -5.47 -24.52
C LYS A 229 -1.18 -5.15 -25.60
N PHE A 230 -0.20 -4.29 -25.30
CA PHE A 230 0.86 -3.93 -26.24
C PHE A 230 1.62 -5.15 -26.73
N ALA A 231 2.07 -6.03 -25.85
CA ALA A 231 2.79 -7.25 -26.21
C ALA A 231 1.98 -8.14 -27.17
N LYS A 232 0.66 -8.23 -26.99
CA LYS A 232 -0.23 -9.02 -27.83
C LYS A 232 -0.25 -8.57 -29.31
N TYR A 233 -0.13 -7.27 -29.57
CA TYR A 233 -0.12 -6.72 -30.94
C TYR A 233 1.30 -6.51 -31.48
N TYR A 234 2.21 -6.10 -30.61
CA TYR A 234 3.59 -5.81 -30.95
C TYR A 234 4.35 -7.04 -31.46
N THR A 235 4.25 -8.17 -30.77
CA THR A 235 5.03 -9.37 -31.14
C THR A 235 4.66 -9.93 -32.51
N PRO A 236 3.39 -10.10 -32.90
CA PRO A 236 3.04 -10.45 -34.28
C PRO A 236 3.52 -9.44 -35.31
N ALA A 237 3.36 -8.12 -35.04
CA ALA A 237 3.82 -7.08 -35.96
C ALA A 237 5.32 -7.15 -36.23
N VAL A 238 6.11 -7.40 -35.19
CA VAL A 238 7.56 -7.60 -35.30
C VAL A 238 7.90 -8.85 -36.09
N CYS A 239 7.21 -9.97 -35.87
CA CYS A 239 7.45 -11.22 -36.63
C CYS A 239 7.16 -11.00 -38.13
N TYR A 240 6.06 -10.34 -38.46
CA TYR A 240 5.77 -10.01 -39.87
C TYR A 240 6.78 -9.00 -40.44
N GLY A 241 7.23 -8.03 -39.67
CA GLY A 241 8.28 -7.09 -40.05
C GLY A 241 9.61 -7.78 -40.33
N ALA A 242 10.02 -8.71 -39.46
CA ALA A 242 11.21 -9.54 -39.70
C ALA A 242 11.11 -10.43 -40.95
N LEU A 243 9.94 -11.04 -41.15
CA LEU A 243 9.68 -11.84 -42.36
C LEU A 243 9.74 -10.97 -43.62
N ALA A 244 9.16 -9.79 -43.58
CA ALA A 244 9.23 -8.82 -44.66
C ALA A 244 10.69 -8.40 -44.92
N LEU A 245 11.46 -8.13 -43.87
CA LEU A 245 12.88 -7.77 -43.99
C LEU A 245 13.74 -8.92 -44.56
N ALA A 246 13.41 -10.17 -44.26
CA ALA A 246 14.09 -11.33 -44.81
C ALA A 246 13.81 -11.57 -46.31
N ILE A 247 12.59 -11.23 -46.78
CA ILE A 247 12.10 -11.61 -48.12
C ILE A 247 12.10 -10.43 -49.10
N LEU A 248 11.54 -9.26 -48.70
CA LEU A 248 11.33 -8.16 -49.65
C LEU A 248 12.63 -7.60 -50.26
N PRO A 249 13.68 -7.27 -49.48
CA PRO A 249 14.87 -6.69 -50.05
C PRO A 249 15.60 -7.62 -51.01
N PRO A 250 15.81 -8.96 -50.74
CA PRO A 250 16.33 -9.90 -51.72
C PRO A 250 15.53 -9.94 -53.02
N LEU A 251 14.18 -9.95 -52.91
CA LEU A 251 13.33 -9.96 -54.08
C LEU A 251 13.43 -8.67 -54.91
N VAL A 252 13.45 -7.50 -54.23
CA VAL A 252 13.63 -6.20 -54.91
C VAL A 252 14.99 -6.13 -55.62
N ARG A 253 16.07 -6.61 -54.98
CA ARG A 253 17.42 -6.69 -55.59
C ARG A 253 17.42 -7.56 -56.84
N MET A 254 16.76 -8.72 -56.76
CA MET A 254 16.69 -9.66 -57.89
C MET A 254 15.82 -9.15 -59.04
N LEU A 255 14.62 -8.61 -58.73
CA LEU A 255 13.61 -8.27 -59.74
C LEU A 255 13.78 -6.86 -60.34
N PHE A 256 14.23 -5.87 -59.54
CA PHE A 256 14.27 -4.48 -59.96
C PHE A 256 15.70 -3.93 -60.15
N LEU A 257 16.70 -4.48 -59.40
CA LEU A 257 18.05 -3.97 -59.44
C LEU A 257 19.02 -4.89 -60.20
N SER A 258 18.53 -6.05 -60.66
CA SER A 258 19.36 -7.09 -61.36
C SER A 258 20.63 -7.41 -60.56
N ALA A 259 20.58 -7.32 -59.24
CA ALA A 259 21.71 -7.56 -58.35
C ALA A 259 21.56 -8.91 -57.63
N ALA A 260 22.67 -9.43 -57.07
CA ALA A 260 22.62 -10.63 -56.26
C ALA A 260 21.68 -10.46 -55.07
N PRO A 261 20.80 -11.43 -54.75
CA PRO A 261 19.75 -11.30 -53.72
C PRO A 261 20.29 -11.23 -52.28
N GLU A 262 21.51 -11.80 -52.04
CA GLU A 262 22.19 -11.79 -50.73
C GLU A 262 21.31 -12.29 -49.56
N TRP A 263 20.61 -13.40 -49.78
CA TRP A 263 19.67 -13.96 -48.80
C TRP A 263 20.23 -14.10 -47.39
N SER A 264 21.46 -14.57 -47.24
CA SER A 264 22.10 -14.78 -45.95
C SER A 264 22.22 -13.48 -45.13
N ILE A 265 22.54 -12.36 -45.79
CA ILE A 265 22.67 -11.05 -45.16
C ILE A 265 21.30 -10.55 -44.64
N TRP A 266 20.27 -10.66 -45.47
CA TRP A 266 18.95 -10.19 -45.12
C TRP A 266 18.26 -11.07 -44.08
N ILE A 267 18.48 -12.39 -44.15
CA ILE A 267 18.02 -13.32 -43.10
C ILE A 267 18.72 -13.00 -41.76
N TYR A 268 20.05 -12.79 -41.78
CA TYR A 268 20.80 -12.39 -40.57
C TYR A 268 20.26 -11.09 -39.96
N ARG A 269 19.98 -10.05 -40.78
CA ARG A 269 19.37 -8.81 -40.34
C ARG A 269 17.98 -9.03 -39.73
N ALA A 270 17.17 -9.88 -40.34
CA ALA A 270 15.85 -10.23 -39.82
C ALA A 270 15.93 -10.96 -38.48
N LEU A 271 16.89 -11.87 -38.29
CA LEU A 271 17.12 -12.55 -37.02
C LEU A 271 17.62 -11.60 -35.94
N THR A 272 18.54 -10.69 -36.28
CA THR A 272 19.00 -9.61 -35.39
C THR A 272 17.84 -8.71 -34.98
N PHE A 273 16.97 -8.34 -35.94
CA PHE A 273 15.75 -7.55 -35.68
C PHE A 273 14.79 -8.27 -34.71
N LEU A 274 14.62 -9.60 -34.83
CA LEU A 274 13.82 -10.40 -33.90
C LEU A 274 14.38 -10.35 -32.47
N VAL A 275 15.69 -10.51 -32.30
CA VAL A 275 16.36 -10.46 -30.98
C VAL A 275 16.15 -9.09 -30.31
N ILE A 276 16.39 -8.00 -31.07
CA ILE A 276 16.20 -6.63 -30.53
C ILE A 276 14.76 -6.38 -30.08
N SER A 277 13.80 -7.02 -30.74
CA SER A 277 12.38 -6.73 -30.58
C SER A 277 11.74 -7.29 -29.31
N CYS A 278 12.42 -8.14 -28.52
CA CYS A 278 11.83 -8.66 -27.27
C CYS A 278 11.46 -7.51 -26.31
N PRO A 279 10.20 -7.38 -25.86
CA PRO A 279 9.81 -6.33 -24.91
C PRO A 279 10.20 -6.65 -23.46
N CYS A 280 11.22 -7.50 -23.24
CA CYS A 280 11.58 -8.06 -21.92
C CYS A 280 11.77 -6.99 -20.84
N ALA A 281 12.45 -5.88 -21.17
CA ALA A 281 12.69 -4.78 -20.23
C ALA A 281 11.39 -4.16 -19.70
N LEU A 282 10.38 -3.98 -20.55
CA LEU A 282 9.08 -3.40 -20.17
C LEU A 282 8.22 -4.35 -19.34
N VAL A 283 8.13 -5.60 -19.81
CA VAL A 283 7.30 -6.64 -19.17
C VAL A 283 7.75 -6.91 -17.73
N ILE A 284 9.03 -6.72 -17.44
CA ILE A 284 9.64 -7.02 -16.14
C ILE A 284 9.71 -5.78 -15.25
N SER A 285 10.25 -4.67 -15.77
CA SER A 285 10.55 -3.51 -14.92
C SER A 285 9.31 -2.80 -14.40
N ILE A 286 8.19 -2.83 -15.13
CA ILE A 286 6.98 -2.12 -14.73
C ILE A 286 6.30 -2.78 -13.52
N PRO A 287 5.95 -4.08 -13.53
CA PRO A 287 5.45 -4.74 -12.34
C PRO A 287 6.43 -4.64 -11.16
N LEU A 288 7.73 -4.78 -11.43
CA LEU A 288 8.75 -4.66 -10.39
C LEU A 288 8.78 -3.27 -9.75
N SER A 289 8.59 -2.19 -10.52
CA SER A 289 8.50 -0.83 -9.99
C SER A 289 7.30 -0.67 -9.07
N PHE A 290 6.13 -1.22 -9.44
CA PHE A 290 4.94 -1.19 -8.59
C PHE A 290 5.14 -2.01 -7.32
N PHE A 291 5.71 -3.21 -7.41
CA PHE A 291 6.05 -4.02 -6.23
C PHE A 291 7.00 -3.29 -5.30
N ALA A 292 8.03 -2.65 -5.84
CA ALA A 292 8.98 -1.86 -5.06
C ALA A 292 8.28 -0.64 -4.41
N GLY A 293 7.39 0.03 -5.14
CA GLY A 293 6.61 1.16 -4.62
C GLY A 293 5.65 0.77 -3.49
N ILE A 294 4.93 -0.35 -3.65
CA ILE A 294 4.04 -0.90 -2.60
C ILE A 294 4.87 -1.30 -1.37
N GLY A 295 6.01 -1.98 -1.58
CA GLY A 295 6.90 -2.34 -0.47
C GLY A 295 7.48 -1.13 0.26
N GLY A 296 7.87 -0.09 -0.48
CA GLY A 296 8.32 1.18 0.11
C GLY A 296 7.22 1.89 0.90
N ALA A 297 5.99 1.89 0.40
CA ALA A 297 4.84 2.45 1.11
C ALA A 297 4.53 1.67 2.40
N SER A 298 4.55 0.34 2.33
CA SER A 298 4.32 -0.53 3.48
C SER A 298 5.35 -0.30 4.59
N HIS A 299 6.62 -0.09 4.24
CA HIS A 299 7.67 0.25 5.21
C HIS A 299 7.41 1.57 5.96
N GLU A 300 6.69 2.50 5.36
CA GLU A 300 6.27 3.77 5.96
C GLU A 300 4.90 3.67 6.66
N GLY A 301 4.38 2.45 6.86
CA GLY A 301 3.07 2.22 7.48
C GLY A 301 1.87 2.54 6.59
N VAL A 302 2.06 2.53 5.27
CA VAL A 302 1.00 2.78 4.27
C VAL A 302 0.75 1.51 3.47
N LEU A 303 -0.34 0.82 3.72
CA LEU A 303 -0.74 -0.38 2.99
C LEU A 303 -1.53 -0.02 1.74
N VAL A 304 -1.06 -0.46 0.59
CA VAL A 304 -1.70 -0.23 -0.71
C VAL A 304 -2.19 -1.57 -1.27
N LYS A 305 -3.49 -1.72 -1.49
CA LYS A 305 -4.13 -2.98 -1.90
C LYS A 305 -3.93 -3.37 -3.37
N GLY A 306 -3.20 -2.58 -4.15
CA GLY A 306 -2.94 -2.90 -5.54
C GLY A 306 -2.19 -1.82 -6.31
N SER A 307 -1.54 -2.22 -7.41
CA SER A 307 -0.78 -1.30 -8.27
C SER A 307 -1.67 -0.25 -8.95
N ASN A 308 -2.95 -0.58 -9.24
CA ASN A 308 -3.94 0.36 -9.76
C ASN A 308 -4.22 1.51 -8.79
N TYR A 309 -4.22 1.24 -7.48
CA TYR A 309 -4.45 2.27 -6.46
C TYR A 309 -3.25 3.20 -6.31
N LEU A 310 -2.03 2.66 -6.42
CA LEU A 310 -0.83 3.48 -6.45
C LEU A 310 -0.83 4.43 -7.67
N GLU A 311 -1.25 3.94 -8.85
CA GLU A 311 -1.40 4.76 -10.05
C GLU A 311 -2.47 5.83 -9.87
N THR A 312 -3.64 5.48 -9.31
CA THR A 312 -4.73 6.43 -9.04
C THR A 312 -4.31 7.50 -8.03
N LEU A 313 -3.64 7.10 -6.93
CA LEU A 313 -3.16 8.02 -5.90
C LEU A 313 -2.17 9.05 -6.46
N SER A 314 -1.31 8.66 -7.40
CA SER A 314 -0.37 9.59 -8.06
C SER A 314 -1.06 10.73 -8.80
N GLN A 315 -2.29 10.50 -9.29
CA GLN A 315 -3.11 11.44 -10.05
C GLN A 315 -4.09 12.24 -9.16
N THR A 316 -4.05 12.02 -7.84
CA THR A 316 -4.95 12.69 -6.90
C THR A 316 -4.70 14.20 -6.88
N LYS A 317 -5.80 14.97 -7.02
CA LYS A 317 -5.86 16.43 -7.03
C LYS A 317 -6.86 16.99 -6.02
N TYR A 318 -7.80 16.18 -5.55
CA TYR A 318 -8.80 16.53 -4.56
C TYR A 318 -8.68 15.55 -3.40
N VAL A 319 -8.61 16.06 -2.16
CA VAL A 319 -8.62 15.23 -0.96
C VAL A 319 -9.78 15.67 -0.09
N VAL A 320 -10.69 14.75 0.15
CA VAL A 320 -11.88 14.96 0.98
C VAL A 320 -11.70 14.21 2.30
N PHE A 321 -11.86 14.90 3.40
CA PHE A 321 -11.70 14.35 4.74
C PHE A 321 -13.05 14.26 5.45
N ASP A 322 -13.31 13.15 6.14
CA ASP A 322 -14.23 13.24 7.28
C ASP A 322 -13.57 14.04 8.42
N LYS A 323 -14.34 14.65 9.27
CA LYS A 323 -13.80 15.39 10.41
C LYS A 323 -13.43 14.43 11.55
N THR A 324 -14.45 13.71 12.07
CA THR A 324 -14.36 12.97 13.33
C THR A 324 -13.58 11.67 13.15
N GLY A 325 -12.61 11.39 14.04
CA GLY A 325 -11.75 10.20 13.92
C GLY A 325 -10.70 10.29 12.81
N THR A 326 -10.82 11.24 11.88
CA THR A 326 -9.90 11.42 10.73
C THR A 326 -8.96 12.59 10.93
N MET A 327 -9.48 13.82 11.04
CA MET A 327 -8.69 15.03 11.33
C MET A 327 -8.66 15.34 12.82
N THR A 328 -9.59 14.75 13.57
CA THR A 328 -9.67 14.81 15.03
C THR A 328 -9.47 13.42 15.61
N GLN A 329 -9.19 13.38 16.91
CA GLN A 329 -8.94 12.11 17.63
C GLN A 329 -10.22 11.31 17.91
N GLY A 330 -11.43 11.89 17.69
CA GLY A 330 -12.69 11.32 18.15
C GLY A 330 -12.81 11.27 19.68
N VAL A 331 -11.89 11.93 20.36
CA VAL A 331 -11.85 12.02 21.82
C VAL A 331 -12.27 13.42 22.24
N PHE A 332 -13.36 13.46 22.96
CA PHE A 332 -13.86 14.72 23.53
C PHE A 332 -13.07 15.06 24.79
N GLU A 333 -12.63 16.31 24.91
CA GLU A 333 -11.94 16.83 26.08
C GLU A 333 -12.57 18.14 26.56
N VAL A 334 -12.46 18.38 27.87
CA VAL A 334 -12.88 19.64 28.47
C VAL A 334 -11.91 20.73 28.08
N ALA A 335 -12.31 21.61 27.17
CA ALA A 335 -11.50 22.72 26.67
C ALA A 335 -11.57 23.96 27.55
N GLY A 336 -12.65 24.12 28.34
CA GLY A 336 -12.82 25.26 29.26
C GLY A 336 -13.99 25.07 30.18
N ILE A 337 -13.92 25.70 31.35
CA ILE A 337 -15.00 25.71 32.35
C ILE A 337 -15.28 27.17 32.67
N HIS A 338 -16.51 27.59 32.42
CA HIS A 338 -17.01 28.92 32.76
C HIS A 338 -17.99 28.82 33.93
N HIS A 339 -17.56 29.28 35.07
CA HIS A 339 -18.34 29.24 36.31
C HIS A 339 -19.14 30.54 36.50
N ASN A 340 -20.23 30.47 37.26
CA ASN A 340 -21.09 31.61 37.61
C ASN A 340 -21.20 31.76 39.12
N THR A 341 -21.86 30.79 39.78
CA THR A 341 -22.21 30.89 41.22
C THR A 341 -21.34 30.05 42.14
N ILE A 342 -20.60 29.07 41.60
CA ILE A 342 -19.71 28.12 42.32
C ILE A 342 -18.36 28.08 41.65
N SER A 343 -17.37 27.42 42.26
CA SER A 343 -16.01 27.30 41.68
C SER A 343 -16.00 26.46 40.41
N GLN A 344 -14.93 26.58 39.58
CA GLN A 344 -14.76 25.77 38.38
C GLN A 344 -14.65 24.28 38.73
N GLU A 345 -13.95 23.97 39.80
CA GLU A 345 -13.80 22.60 40.30
C GLU A 345 -15.16 22.00 40.69
N ASP A 346 -16.02 22.79 41.39
CA ASP A 346 -17.34 22.32 41.76
C ASP A 346 -18.28 22.13 40.56
N VAL A 347 -18.21 23.01 39.54
CA VAL A 347 -18.97 22.83 38.28
C VAL A 347 -18.61 21.52 37.62
N LEU A 348 -17.30 21.22 37.52
CA LEU A 348 -16.81 19.98 36.92
C LEU A 348 -17.18 18.76 37.77
N GLU A 349 -17.04 18.84 39.09
CA GLU A 349 -17.38 17.76 40.02
C GLU A 349 -18.87 17.39 39.93
N TYR A 350 -19.75 18.37 40.01
CA TYR A 350 -21.20 18.12 39.90
C TYR A 350 -21.57 17.54 38.53
N ALA A 351 -20.98 18.04 37.43
CA ALA A 351 -21.22 17.51 36.09
C ALA A 351 -20.75 16.06 35.97
N ALA A 352 -19.51 15.76 36.41
CA ALA A 352 -18.91 14.42 36.32
C ALA A 352 -19.67 13.39 37.19
N LEU A 353 -20.14 13.79 38.38
CA LEU A 353 -20.94 12.95 39.26
C LEU A 353 -22.35 12.73 38.70
N ALA A 354 -23.03 13.75 38.19
CA ALA A 354 -24.35 13.60 37.57
C ALA A 354 -24.31 12.64 36.36
N GLU A 355 -23.27 12.71 35.57
CA GLU A 355 -23.05 11.90 34.36
C GLU A 355 -22.36 10.54 34.64
N CYS A 356 -22.24 10.12 35.91
CA CYS A 356 -21.45 8.94 36.29
C CYS A 356 -22.02 7.60 35.80
N ALA A 357 -23.28 7.54 35.44
CA ALA A 357 -23.94 6.35 34.92
C ALA A 357 -24.04 6.31 33.39
N SER A 358 -23.80 7.44 32.71
CA SER A 358 -23.91 7.54 31.25
C SER A 358 -22.66 7.00 30.56
N SER A 359 -22.85 6.24 29.49
CA SER A 359 -21.76 5.76 28.61
C SER A 359 -21.44 6.73 27.49
N HIS A 360 -22.12 7.89 27.43
CA HIS A 360 -21.92 8.85 26.34
C HIS A 360 -20.49 9.41 26.34
N PRO A 361 -19.87 9.65 25.14
CA PRO A 361 -18.51 10.17 25.05
C PRO A 361 -18.27 11.48 25.82
N ILE A 362 -19.26 12.37 25.85
CA ILE A 362 -19.23 13.61 26.62
C ILE A 362 -19.13 13.32 28.12
N SER A 363 -19.93 12.38 28.63
CA SER A 363 -19.92 11.98 30.04
C SER A 363 -18.57 11.41 30.46
N LYS A 364 -17.97 10.55 29.59
CA LYS A 364 -16.62 10.01 29.79
C LYS A 364 -15.56 11.12 29.81
N SER A 365 -15.73 12.18 29.01
CA SER A 365 -14.76 13.29 28.99
C SER A 365 -14.85 14.11 30.30
N LEU A 366 -16.04 14.34 30.81
CA LEU A 366 -16.26 15.02 32.11
C LEU A 366 -15.64 14.21 33.27
N GLN A 367 -15.86 12.90 33.28
CA GLN A 367 -15.29 11.98 34.28
C GLN A 367 -13.76 11.94 34.22
N ARG A 368 -13.16 11.91 33.01
CA ARG A 368 -11.71 11.99 32.86
C ARG A 368 -11.13 13.32 33.32
N ALA A 369 -11.77 14.41 32.96
CA ALA A 369 -11.32 15.75 33.36
C ALA A 369 -11.40 15.93 34.87
N TYR A 370 -12.39 15.34 35.54
CA TYR A 370 -12.50 15.35 37.00
C TYR A 370 -11.31 14.66 37.67
N GLY A 371 -10.77 13.58 37.08
CA GLY A 371 -9.50 12.95 37.49
C GLY A 371 -9.46 12.30 38.86
N LYS A 372 -10.60 12.24 39.56
CA LYS A 372 -10.75 11.60 40.87
C LYS A 372 -11.68 10.39 40.74
N LEU A 373 -11.60 9.47 41.70
CA LEU A 373 -12.50 8.32 41.76
C LEU A 373 -13.96 8.83 41.90
N ILE A 374 -14.82 8.37 41.01
CA ILE A 374 -16.27 8.67 41.07
C ILE A 374 -16.90 7.86 42.18
N ASP A 375 -17.25 8.51 43.29
CA ASP A 375 -18.01 7.88 44.37
C ASP A 375 -19.51 7.90 44.04
N ARG A 376 -20.01 6.81 43.52
CA ARG A 376 -21.42 6.63 43.16
C ARG A 376 -22.37 6.67 44.34
N SER A 377 -21.89 6.47 45.58
CA SER A 377 -22.72 6.56 46.78
C SER A 377 -23.23 8.00 47.04
N ARG A 378 -22.56 9.00 46.50
CA ARG A 378 -22.95 10.43 46.58
C ARG A 378 -24.06 10.80 45.59
N VAL A 379 -24.45 9.89 44.69
CA VAL A 379 -25.38 10.20 43.59
C VAL A 379 -26.61 9.31 43.68
N THR A 380 -27.79 9.97 43.68
CA THR A 380 -29.09 9.29 43.66
C THR A 380 -30.00 9.93 42.62
N ASP A 381 -31.14 9.28 42.33
CA ASP A 381 -32.19 9.79 41.45
C ASP A 381 -31.67 10.24 40.05
N ILE A 382 -30.81 9.40 39.43
CA ILE A 382 -30.28 9.70 38.11
C ILE A 382 -31.37 9.47 37.06
N GLU A 383 -31.67 10.50 36.28
CA GLU A 383 -32.61 10.44 35.15
C GLU A 383 -31.94 11.00 33.90
N GLU A 384 -31.77 10.14 32.88
CA GLU A 384 -31.26 10.56 31.58
C GLU A 384 -32.41 11.02 30.69
N ILE A 385 -32.34 12.27 30.25
CA ILE A 385 -33.32 12.90 29.35
C ILE A 385 -32.76 12.88 27.94
N SER A 386 -33.24 11.93 27.14
CA SER A 386 -32.74 11.69 25.80
C SER A 386 -32.63 12.96 24.95
N GLY A 387 -31.46 13.22 24.41
CA GLY A 387 -31.16 14.39 23.56
C GLY A 387 -31.06 15.73 24.34
N ASN A 388 -31.16 15.73 25.67
CA ASN A 388 -31.07 16.97 26.46
C ASN A 388 -29.96 16.93 27.52
N GLY A 389 -29.74 15.82 28.20
CA GLY A 389 -28.75 15.68 29.28
C GLY A 389 -29.23 14.80 30.40
N VAL A 390 -28.65 14.99 31.60
CA VAL A 390 -28.90 14.18 32.79
C VAL A 390 -29.30 15.07 33.97
N THR A 391 -30.25 14.60 34.77
CA THR A 391 -30.55 15.15 36.10
C THR A 391 -30.23 14.10 37.16
N ALA A 392 -29.67 14.52 38.29
CA ALA A 392 -29.33 13.64 39.40
C ALA A 392 -29.35 14.41 40.73
N LYS A 393 -29.42 13.70 41.86
CA LYS A 393 -29.10 14.26 43.15
C LYS A 393 -27.68 13.92 43.55
N VAL A 394 -26.85 14.93 43.74
CA VAL A 394 -25.44 14.82 44.16
C VAL A 394 -25.32 15.47 45.54
N ASP A 395 -24.91 14.69 46.53
CA ASP A 395 -24.84 15.14 47.94
C ASP A 395 -26.13 15.81 48.44
N GLY A 396 -27.29 15.30 48.00
CA GLY A 396 -28.62 15.82 48.35
C GLY A 396 -29.05 17.05 47.56
N LYS A 397 -28.23 17.63 46.67
CA LYS A 397 -28.56 18.75 45.78
C LYS A 397 -29.05 18.25 44.43
N ASN A 398 -30.05 18.91 43.86
CA ASN A 398 -30.52 18.62 42.53
C ASN A 398 -29.54 19.19 41.49
N VAL A 399 -28.88 18.36 40.72
CA VAL A 399 -27.92 18.73 39.67
C VAL A 399 -28.50 18.40 38.31
N ALA A 400 -28.41 19.32 37.36
CA ALA A 400 -28.73 19.09 35.96
C ALA A 400 -27.51 19.43 35.12
N ALA A 401 -27.11 18.51 34.25
CA ALA A 401 -26.01 18.67 33.28
C ALA A 401 -26.53 18.36 31.87
N GLY A 402 -26.43 19.30 30.92
CA GLY A 402 -26.95 19.08 29.58
C GLY A 402 -26.91 20.31 28.69
N ASN A 403 -27.65 20.25 27.57
CA ASN A 403 -27.70 21.34 26.61
C ASN A 403 -28.67 22.47 27.05
N ALA A 404 -28.73 23.54 26.25
CA ALA A 404 -29.60 24.68 26.49
C ALA A 404 -31.08 24.27 26.64
N LYS A 405 -31.55 23.29 25.86
CA LYS A 405 -32.95 22.79 25.96
C LYS A 405 -33.27 22.18 27.32
N LEU A 406 -32.29 21.55 27.98
CA LEU A 406 -32.47 21.05 29.34
C LEU A 406 -32.69 22.24 30.32
N MET A 407 -31.90 23.30 30.18
CA MET A 407 -32.02 24.50 31.03
C MET A 407 -33.37 25.16 30.83
N GLU A 408 -33.81 25.34 29.59
CA GLU A 408 -35.16 25.87 29.25
C GLU A 408 -36.28 25.02 29.85
N ARG A 409 -36.20 23.68 29.72
CA ARG A 409 -37.18 22.74 30.27
C ARG A 409 -37.30 22.83 31.81
N LEU A 410 -36.17 23.10 32.47
CA LEU A 410 -36.12 23.24 33.94
C LEU A 410 -36.42 24.68 34.42
N GLY A 411 -36.62 25.63 33.49
CA GLY A 411 -36.86 27.04 33.81
C GLY A 411 -35.64 27.72 34.42
N VAL A 412 -34.44 27.29 34.08
CA VAL A 412 -33.18 27.87 34.57
C VAL A 412 -32.67 28.88 33.56
N ASP A 413 -32.52 30.12 33.96
CA ASP A 413 -31.86 31.15 33.15
C ASP A 413 -30.37 30.81 33.00
N TYR A 414 -29.91 30.61 31.79
CA TYR A 414 -28.51 30.26 31.48
C TYR A 414 -27.81 31.37 30.70
N ILE A 415 -26.49 31.37 30.76
CA ILE A 415 -25.64 32.28 29.98
C ILE A 415 -25.31 31.62 28.65
N ASP A 416 -25.69 32.28 27.55
CA ASP A 416 -25.37 31.80 26.24
C ASP A 416 -23.84 31.89 25.99
N CYS A 417 -23.28 30.81 25.47
CA CYS A 417 -21.84 30.72 25.24
C CYS A 417 -21.56 30.70 23.73
N HIS A 418 -20.72 31.64 23.30
CA HIS A 418 -20.35 31.78 21.90
C HIS A 418 -19.03 31.04 21.55
N SER A 419 -18.44 30.29 22.50
CA SER A 419 -17.25 29.48 22.24
C SER A 419 -17.55 28.31 21.32
N VAL A 420 -16.55 27.87 20.58
CA VAL A 420 -16.66 26.78 19.60
C VAL A 420 -16.47 25.43 20.30
N GLY A 421 -17.51 24.60 20.30
CA GLY A 421 -17.53 23.30 20.96
C GLY A 421 -18.93 22.90 21.41
N THR A 422 -19.02 21.72 22.00
CA THR A 422 -20.24 21.26 22.66
C THR A 422 -20.31 21.87 24.06
N ILE A 423 -21.39 22.56 24.34
CA ILE A 423 -21.60 23.25 25.62
C ILE A 423 -22.47 22.36 26.51
N VAL A 424 -21.96 22.02 27.69
CA VAL A 424 -22.70 21.36 28.77
C VAL A 424 -22.97 22.37 29.83
N HIS A 425 -24.21 22.84 29.91
CA HIS A 425 -24.69 23.71 30.99
C HIS A 425 -24.91 22.91 32.25
N VAL A 426 -24.57 23.50 33.40
CA VAL A 426 -24.73 22.89 34.72
C VAL A 426 -25.57 23.79 35.60
N ALA A 427 -26.62 23.21 36.20
CA ALA A 427 -27.45 23.87 37.18
C ALA A 427 -27.46 23.06 38.48
N VAL A 428 -27.47 23.75 39.63
CA VAL A 428 -27.51 23.17 40.98
C VAL A 428 -28.64 23.81 41.75
N ASP A 429 -29.56 23.02 42.28
CA ASP A 429 -30.77 23.46 43.00
C ASP A 429 -31.56 24.55 42.25
N GLY A 430 -31.74 24.35 40.94
CA GLY A 430 -32.47 25.26 40.05
C GLY A 430 -31.77 26.59 39.75
N LYS A 431 -30.49 26.74 40.13
CA LYS A 431 -29.69 27.93 39.81
C LYS A 431 -28.59 27.56 38.82
N TYR A 432 -28.35 28.43 37.84
CA TYR A 432 -27.28 28.24 36.88
C TYR A 432 -25.92 28.31 37.56
N ALA A 433 -25.16 27.23 37.51
CA ALA A 433 -23.84 27.10 38.10
C ALA A 433 -22.71 27.49 37.14
N GLY A 434 -22.89 27.22 35.84
CA GLY A 434 -21.92 27.51 34.82
C GLY A 434 -22.08 26.59 33.59
N HIS A 435 -21.08 26.58 32.72
CA HIS A 435 -21.03 25.65 31.59
C HIS A 435 -19.63 25.14 31.35
N ILE A 436 -19.56 23.95 30.76
CA ILE A 436 -18.33 23.27 30.41
C ILE A 436 -18.28 23.19 28.87
N LEU A 437 -17.19 23.66 28.30
CA LEU A 437 -16.92 23.59 26.87
C LEU A 437 -16.17 22.30 26.59
N ILE A 438 -16.71 21.47 25.72
CA ILE A 438 -16.11 20.20 25.28
C ILE A 438 -15.82 20.28 23.81
N CYS A 439 -14.56 19.97 23.42
CA CYS A 439 -14.10 19.99 22.06
C CYS A 439 -13.55 18.62 21.66
N ASP A 440 -13.74 18.26 20.40
CA ASP A 440 -13.04 17.15 19.77
C ASP A 440 -11.62 17.61 19.41
N MET A 441 -10.61 16.91 19.89
CA MET A 441 -9.22 17.32 19.75
C MET A 441 -8.70 17.06 18.34
N ILE A 442 -8.09 18.09 17.73
CA ILE A 442 -7.39 17.97 16.45
C ILE A 442 -6.21 17.03 16.62
N LYS A 443 -6.00 16.11 15.66
CA LYS A 443 -4.87 15.19 15.68
C LYS A 443 -3.54 15.94 15.58
N PRO A 444 -2.48 15.45 16.23
CA PRO A 444 -1.13 15.89 15.97
C PRO A 444 -0.83 15.84 14.45
N HIS A 445 -0.05 16.78 13.95
CA HIS A 445 0.34 16.91 12.54
C HIS A 445 -0.81 17.10 11.51
N ALA A 446 -2.07 17.25 11.92
CA ALA A 446 -3.18 17.44 10.97
C ALA A 446 -3.01 18.73 10.14
N LYS A 447 -2.58 19.82 10.77
CA LYS A 447 -2.30 21.08 10.08
C LYS A 447 -1.10 20.96 9.12
N GLU A 448 -0.04 20.34 9.57
CA GLU A 448 1.16 20.06 8.76
C GLU A 448 0.81 19.15 7.55
N ALA A 449 -0.09 18.18 7.75
CA ALA A 449 -0.57 17.32 6.68
C ALA A 449 -1.30 18.10 5.58
N ILE A 450 -2.21 19.00 5.93
CA ILE A 450 -2.90 19.87 4.96
C ILE A 450 -1.89 20.73 4.19
N GLN A 451 -0.94 21.35 4.89
CA GLN A 451 0.11 22.16 4.25
C GLN A 451 1.01 21.32 3.31
N ALA A 452 1.35 20.09 3.73
CA ALA A 452 2.15 19.18 2.89
C ALA A 452 1.38 18.74 1.64
N LEU A 453 0.08 18.49 1.74
CA LEU A 453 -0.79 18.17 0.61
C LEU A 453 -0.87 19.34 -0.38
N GLN A 454 -1.09 20.55 0.09
CA GLN A 454 -1.12 21.76 -0.75
C GLN A 454 0.23 21.99 -1.46
N LYS A 455 1.35 21.84 -0.75
CA LYS A 455 2.71 21.90 -1.35
C LYS A 455 2.93 20.78 -2.38
N SER A 456 2.32 19.62 -2.19
CA SER A 456 2.37 18.49 -3.12
C SER A 456 1.53 18.71 -4.39
N GLY A 457 0.88 19.87 -4.55
CA GLY A 457 0.09 20.21 -5.72
C GLY A 457 -1.29 19.53 -5.74
N ILE A 458 -1.88 19.27 -4.57
CA ILE A 458 -3.31 19.05 -4.40
C ILE A 458 -4.00 20.37 -4.72
N LYS A 459 -5.06 20.33 -5.50
CA LYS A 459 -5.80 21.51 -5.92
C LYS A 459 -6.74 22.03 -4.86
N LYS A 460 -7.38 21.08 -4.14
CA LYS A 460 -8.33 21.39 -3.07
C LYS A 460 -8.31 20.34 -1.99
N THR A 461 -8.35 20.80 -0.75
CA THR A 461 -8.61 20.04 0.46
C THR A 461 -10.02 20.38 0.95
N ILE A 462 -10.83 19.38 1.23
CA ILE A 462 -12.26 19.54 1.53
C ILE A 462 -12.58 18.77 2.81
N MET A 463 -13.37 19.33 3.72
CA MET A 463 -13.83 18.62 4.91
C MET A 463 -15.35 18.45 4.88
N LEU A 464 -15.83 17.25 5.19
CA LEU A 464 -17.24 16.92 5.37
C LEU A 464 -17.50 16.63 6.84
N THR A 465 -18.57 17.21 7.41
CA THR A 465 -18.92 16.98 8.81
C THR A 465 -20.43 17.13 9.06
N GLY A 466 -20.94 16.41 10.06
CA GLY A 466 -22.28 16.60 10.59
C GLY A 466 -22.39 17.74 11.61
N ASP A 467 -21.28 18.35 12.01
CA ASP A 467 -21.26 19.43 12.99
C ASP A 467 -21.93 20.70 12.46
N SER A 468 -22.28 21.58 13.41
CA SER A 468 -22.79 22.91 13.07
C SER A 468 -21.78 23.71 12.26
N LYS A 469 -22.27 24.57 11.37
CA LYS A 469 -21.46 25.41 10.51
C LYS A 469 -20.35 26.14 11.25
N ARG A 470 -20.64 26.71 12.43
CA ARG A 470 -19.68 27.46 13.24
C ARG A 470 -18.48 26.63 13.68
N ILE A 471 -18.72 25.40 14.14
CA ILE A 471 -17.64 24.47 14.54
C ILE A 471 -16.82 24.04 13.31
N ALA A 472 -17.49 23.71 12.24
CA ALA A 472 -16.87 23.26 11.01
C ALA A 472 -15.96 24.34 10.39
N ASP A 473 -16.45 25.57 10.29
CA ASP A 473 -15.70 26.72 9.76
C ASP A 473 -14.44 27.02 10.60
N GLN A 474 -14.55 26.94 11.95
CA GLN A 474 -13.41 27.16 12.84
C GLN A 474 -12.33 26.07 12.65
N VAL A 475 -12.72 24.79 12.67
CA VAL A 475 -11.77 23.68 12.49
C VAL A 475 -11.10 23.76 11.11
N ALA A 476 -11.87 24.09 10.07
CA ALA A 476 -11.32 24.28 8.73
C ALA A 476 -10.29 25.41 8.66
N ALA A 477 -10.57 26.53 9.33
CA ALA A 477 -9.66 27.67 9.41
C ALA A 477 -8.38 27.33 10.20
N ASP A 478 -8.49 26.61 11.32
CA ASP A 478 -7.35 26.21 12.15
C ASP A 478 -6.42 25.25 11.40
N LEU A 479 -6.97 24.35 10.60
CA LEU A 479 -6.24 23.38 9.77
C LEU A 479 -5.74 23.97 8.46
N GLY A 480 -6.37 25.04 7.94
CA GLY A 480 -6.08 25.62 6.63
C GLY A 480 -6.69 24.83 5.48
N ILE A 481 -7.87 24.23 5.70
CA ILE A 481 -8.65 23.48 4.68
C ILE A 481 -9.33 24.47 3.73
N ASP A 482 -9.36 24.18 2.43
CA ASP A 482 -9.85 25.10 1.40
C ASP A 482 -11.38 25.23 1.38
N GLU A 483 -12.10 24.12 1.59
CA GLU A 483 -13.59 24.09 1.60
C GLU A 483 -14.12 23.20 2.72
N VAL A 484 -15.25 23.59 3.30
CA VAL A 484 -15.94 22.79 4.32
C VAL A 484 -17.43 22.73 4.06
N TYR A 485 -18.01 21.55 4.26
CA TYR A 485 -19.44 21.30 4.20
C TYR A 485 -19.88 20.74 5.55
N SER A 486 -20.79 21.45 6.20
CA SER A 486 -21.28 21.20 7.56
C SER A 486 -22.73 20.73 7.56
N GLU A 487 -23.20 20.26 8.73
CA GLU A 487 -24.59 19.85 8.97
C GLU A 487 -25.08 18.73 8.04
N LEU A 488 -24.13 17.89 7.56
CA LEU A 488 -24.41 16.81 6.62
C LEU A 488 -24.87 15.54 7.34
N LEU A 489 -25.97 14.98 6.90
CA LEU A 489 -26.34 13.60 7.23
C LEU A 489 -25.47 12.60 6.43
N PRO A 490 -25.40 11.33 6.85
CA PRO A 490 -24.59 10.34 6.12
C PRO A 490 -24.90 10.24 4.63
N GLY A 491 -26.17 10.32 4.24
CA GLY A 491 -26.60 10.32 2.83
C GLY A 491 -26.15 11.58 2.07
N ASP A 492 -26.14 12.74 2.74
CA ASP A 492 -25.73 14.01 2.15
C ASP A 492 -24.22 14.02 1.87
N LYS A 493 -23.41 13.41 2.74
CA LYS A 493 -21.98 13.23 2.53
C LYS A 493 -21.71 12.43 1.23
N VAL A 494 -22.47 11.33 1.00
CA VAL A 494 -22.33 10.53 -0.22
C VAL A 494 -22.67 11.36 -1.45
N SER A 495 -23.82 12.06 -1.42
CA SER A 495 -24.25 12.92 -2.52
C SER A 495 -23.22 14.01 -2.84
N LYS A 496 -22.59 14.56 -1.80
CA LYS A 496 -21.56 15.59 -1.96
C LYS A 496 -20.28 15.05 -2.59
N VAL A 497 -19.84 13.86 -2.21
CA VAL A 497 -18.70 13.19 -2.88
C VAL A 497 -19.02 12.90 -4.34
N GLU A 498 -20.25 12.46 -4.68
CA GLU A 498 -20.67 12.24 -6.08
C GLU A 498 -20.69 13.54 -6.90
N GLU A 499 -21.14 14.64 -6.32
CA GLU A 499 -21.09 15.97 -6.93
C GLU A 499 -19.64 16.38 -7.26
N LEU A 500 -18.73 16.21 -6.30
CA LEU A 500 -17.31 16.51 -6.47
C LEU A 500 -16.66 15.59 -7.53
N LEU A 501 -17.05 14.32 -7.57
CA LEU A 501 -16.60 13.37 -8.59
C LEU A 501 -17.07 13.77 -9.99
N ALA A 502 -18.30 14.30 -10.13
CA ALA A 502 -18.85 14.76 -11.40
C ALA A 502 -18.21 16.08 -11.88
N ALA A 503 -17.79 16.93 -10.95
CA ALA A 503 -17.21 18.25 -11.27
C ALA A 503 -15.75 18.21 -11.74
N LYS A 504 -15.00 17.15 -11.43
CA LYS A 504 -13.58 17.01 -11.82
C LYS A 504 -13.39 16.46 -13.22
N THR A 505 -12.21 16.64 -13.81
CA THR A 505 -11.84 16.01 -15.08
C THR A 505 -11.47 14.53 -14.90
N GLU A 506 -11.57 13.71 -15.94
CA GLU A 506 -11.20 12.28 -15.88
C GLU A 506 -9.76 12.01 -15.45
N LYS A 507 -8.84 12.95 -15.77
CA LYS A 507 -7.42 12.83 -15.42
C LYS A 507 -7.14 13.16 -13.97
N GLU A 508 -8.03 13.85 -13.30
CA GLU A 508 -7.91 14.24 -11.90
C GLU A 508 -8.63 13.22 -11.03
N LYS A 509 -8.01 12.85 -9.92
CA LYS A 509 -8.56 11.87 -9.00
C LYS A 509 -8.89 12.49 -7.66
N LEU A 510 -9.94 11.98 -7.04
CA LEU A 510 -10.43 12.37 -5.73
C LEU A 510 -10.13 11.23 -4.74
N ALA A 511 -9.41 11.56 -3.68
CA ALA A 511 -9.24 10.69 -2.53
C ALA A 511 -10.24 11.07 -1.44
N PHE A 512 -10.90 10.09 -0.83
CA PHE A 512 -11.66 10.26 0.39
C PHE A 512 -10.89 9.62 1.55
N VAL A 513 -10.78 10.34 2.66
CA VAL A 513 -10.07 9.91 3.88
C VAL A 513 -11.08 9.85 5.02
N GLY A 514 -11.19 8.70 5.66
CA GLY A 514 -12.12 8.46 6.77
C GLY A 514 -11.59 7.42 7.76
N ASP A 515 -12.29 7.24 8.88
CA ASP A 515 -11.98 6.24 9.91
C ASP A 515 -12.50 4.83 9.55
N GLY A 516 -13.36 4.73 8.57
CA GLY A 516 -13.82 3.51 7.91
C GLY A 516 -15.04 2.83 8.51
N ILE A 517 -15.42 3.09 9.73
CA ILE A 517 -16.60 2.43 10.34
C ILE A 517 -17.90 3.00 9.76
N ASN A 518 -18.02 4.32 9.77
CA ASN A 518 -19.20 5.02 9.27
C ASN A 518 -19.06 5.45 7.81
N ASP A 519 -17.84 5.52 7.31
CA ASP A 519 -17.48 6.09 6.01
C ASP A 519 -17.25 5.03 4.92
N ALA A 520 -17.49 3.75 5.19
CA ALA A 520 -17.30 2.65 4.24
C ALA A 520 -17.98 2.92 2.86
N PRO A 521 -19.20 3.48 2.79
CA PRO A 521 -19.81 3.84 1.50
C PRO A 521 -19.03 4.93 0.75
N LEU A 522 -18.46 5.91 1.46
CA LEU A 522 -17.67 7.01 0.89
C LEU A 522 -16.30 6.54 0.42
N LEU A 523 -15.63 5.70 1.23
CA LEU A 523 -14.35 5.05 0.87
C LEU A 523 -14.46 4.26 -0.42
N SER A 524 -15.55 3.48 -0.58
CA SER A 524 -15.77 2.67 -1.78
C SER A 524 -16.23 3.50 -3.00
N ARG A 525 -16.81 4.68 -2.80
CA ARG A 525 -17.36 5.52 -3.87
C ARG A 525 -16.35 6.46 -4.49
N ALA A 526 -15.37 6.93 -3.72
CA ALA A 526 -14.30 7.80 -4.20
C ALA A 526 -13.45 7.12 -5.30
N ASP A 527 -12.65 7.87 -6.06
CA ASP A 527 -11.66 7.25 -6.96
C ASP A 527 -10.64 6.42 -6.17
N ILE A 528 -10.36 6.83 -4.93
CA ILE A 528 -9.51 6.10 -4.00
C ILE A 528 -9.95 6.39 -2.56
N GLY A 529 -10.20 5.34 -1.80
CA GLY A 529 -10.52 5.37 -0.39
C GLY A 529 -9.29 5.16 0.47
N ILE A 530 -9.06 6.03 1.45
CA ILE A 530 -7.95 5.95 2.40
C ILE A 530 -8.53 5.82 3.81
N ALA A 531 -8.28 4.71 4.49
CA ALA A 531 -8.68 4.52 5.88
C ALA A 531 -7.56 4.93 6.83
N MET A 532 -7.93 5.65 7.89
CA MET A 532 -7.04 6.10 8.96
C MET A 532 -7.10 5.15 10.15
N GLY A 533 -5.96 4.92 10.84
CA GLY A 533 -5.90 4.22 12.12
C GLY A 533 -6.51 2.81 12.14
N ALA A 534 -6.45 2.10 11.03
CA ALA A 534 -7.24 0.88 10.78
C ALA A 534 -6.78 -0.35 11.57
N LEU A 535 -5.83 -0.24 12.49
CA LEU A 535 -5.34 -1.37 13.29
C LEU A 535 -6.44 -2.03 14.17
N GLY A 536 -7.62 -1.40 14.30
CA GLY A 536 -8.74 -1.93 15.07
C GLY A 536 -10.05 -2.14 14.30
N SER A 537 -10.16 -1.67 13.03
CA SER A 537 -11.41 -1.70 12.26
C SER A 537 -11.31 -2.58 11.02
N ASP A 538 -11.82 -3.80 11.12
CA ASP A 538 -11.89 -4.74 9.98
C ASP A 538 -12.72 -4.18 8.80
N ALA A 539 -13.81 -3.47 9.11
CA ALA A 539 -14.67 -2.85 8.11
C ALA A 539 -13.94 -1.73 7.33
N ALA A 540 -13.08 -0.96 8.00
CA ALA A 540 -12.25 0.06 7.36
C ALA A 540 -11.21 -0.57 6.43
N ILE A 541 -10.52 -1.60 6.93
CA ILE A 541 -9.55 -2.36 6.14
C ILE A 541 -10.21 -2.92 4.89
N GLU A 542 -11.42 -3.47 4.97
CA GLU A 542 -12.10 -4.07 3.81
C GLU A 542 -12.55 -3.01 2.79
N ALA A 543 -13.12 -1.90 3.23
CA ALA A 543 -13.72 -0.89 2.37
C ALA A 543 -12.70 0.02 1.66
N ALA A 544 -11.55 0.29 2.27
CA ALA A 544 -10.55 1.21 1.73
C ALA A 544 -9.63 0.54 0.70
N ASP A 545 -9.05 1.35 -0.19
CA ASP A 545 -8.04 0.96 -1.17
C ASP A 545 -6.61 1.11 -0.62
N ILE A 546 -6.46 2.05 0.30
CA ILE A 546 -5.23 2.34 1.05
C ILE A 546 -5.57 2.39 2.53
N VAL A 547 -4.71 1.81 3.36
CA VAL A 547 -4.87 1.79 4.80
C VAL A 547 -3.62 2.42 5.44
N LEU A 548 -3.81 3.44 6.25
CA LEU A 548 -2.77 3.98 7.10
C LEU A 548 -2.77 3.21 8.42
N MET A 549 -1.62 2.64 8.75
CA MET A 549 -1.48 1.73 9.91
C MET A 549 -1.53 2.47 11.24
N ASP A 550 -1.15 3.73 11.23
CA ASP A 550 -1.25 4.64 12.34
C ASP A 550 -2.26 5.76 12.07
N ASP A 551 -2.44 6.59 13.07
CA ASP A 551 -3.41 7.69 13.04
C ASP A 551 -2.79 9.03 12.59
N ASP A 552 -1.59 9.02 11.95
CA ASP A 552 -0.92 10.24 11.51
C ASP A 552 -1.38 10.71 10.11
N PRO A 553 -2.13 11.83 10.01
CA PRO A 553 -2.58 12.38 8.72
C PRO A 553 -1.44 12.77 7.78
N LEU A 554 -0.23 13.01 8.29
CA LEU A 554 0.93 13.39 7.47
C LEU A 554 1.33 12.27 6.48
N LYS A 555 1.02 11.01 6.80
CA LYS A 555 1.28 9.86 5.93
C LYS A 555 0.47 9.87 4.62
N ILE A 556 -0.63 10.61 4.55
CA ILE A 556 -1.38 10.80 3.30
C ILE A 556 -0.50 11.51 2.26
N SER A 557 0.18 12.57 2.66
CA SER A 557 1.13 13.28 1.80
C SER A 557 2.29 12.38 1.37
N LYS A 558 2.86 11.62 2.31
CA LYS A 558 3.92 10.62 2.01
C LYS A 558 3.44 9.59 0.98
N ALA A 559 2.25 9.04 1.16
CA ALA A 559 1.66 8.05 0.24
C ALA A 559 1.55 8.62 -1.19
N ILE A 560 1.11 9.86 -1.33
CA ILE A 560 1.02 10.55 -2.64
C ILE A 560 2.41 10.74 -3.24
N HIS A 561 3.42 11.13 -2.46
CA HIS A 561 4.80 11.29 -2.94
C HIS A 561 5.41 9.97 -3.40
N ILE A 562 5.24 8.89 -2.61
CA ILE A 562 5.70 7.55 -2.98
C ILE A 562 5.06 7.10 -4.28
N SER A 563 3.74 7.30 -4.43
CA SER A 563 3.00 6.95 -5.64
C SER A 563 3.52 7.68 -6.87
N ARG A 564 3.74 9.00 -6.77
CA ARG A 564 4.29 9.81 -7.87
C ARG A 564 5.70 9.41 -8.25
N LYS A 565 6.57 9.13 -7.27
CA LYS A 565 7.91 8.61 -7.51
C LYS A 565 7.88 7.27 -8.22
N CYS A 566 7.01 6.35 -7.79
CA CYS A 566 6.84 5.04 -8.42
C CYS A 566 6.42 5.20 -9.88
N ILE A 567 5.40 6.00 -10.16
CA ILE A 567 4.92 6.25 -11.52
C ILE A 567 5.96 6.95 -12.39
N HIS A 568 6.73 7.88 -11.83
CA HIS A 568 7.85 8.52 -12.54
C HIS A 568 8.88 7.48 -13.00
N ILE A 569 9.29 6.58 -12.12
CA ILE A 569 10.22 5.48 -12.44
C ILE A 569 9.63 4.54 -13.49
N VAL A 570 8.32 4.24 -13.43
CA VAL A 570 7.63 3.45 -14.47
C VAL A 570 7.75 4.13 -15.84
N TYR A 571 7.47 5.43 -15.93
CA TYR A 571 7.60 6.17 -17.19
C TYR A 571 9.06 6.32 -17.66
N GLU A 572 10.01 6.54 -16.75
CA GLU A 572 11.45 6.51 -17.09
C GLU A 572 11.80 5.18 -17.78
N ASN A 573 11.40 4.05 -17.20
CA ASN A 573 11.67 2.73 -17.77
C ASN A 573 10.98 2.53 -19.13
N ILE A 574 9.73 3.00 -19.29
CA ILE A 574 8.99 2.90 -20.56
C ILE A 574 9.72 3.69 -21.66
N TYR A 575 10.00 4.97 -21.44
CA TYR A 575 10.63 5.81 -22.47
C TYR A 575 12.04 5.37 -22.80
N PHE A 576 12.83 5.00 -21.78
CA PHE A 576 14.18 4.49 -21.96
C PHE A 576 14.19 3.19 -22.78
N ALA A 577 13.39 2.21 -22.38
CA ALA A 577 13.36 0.92 -23.08
C ALA A 577 12.84 1.04 -24.52
N ILE A 578 11.78 1.81 -24.75
CA ILE A 578 11.24 2.03 -26.11
C ILE A 578 12.25 2.81 -26.96
N GLY A 579 12.85 3.87 -26.44
CA GLY A 579 13.80 4.70 -27.17
C GLY A 579 15.02 3.92 -27.63
N ILE A 580 15.64 3.14 -26.75
CA ILE A 580 16.77 2.27 -27.11
C ILE A 580 16.35 1.21 -28.12
N LYS A 581 15.19 0.56 -27.95
CA LYS A 581 14.71 -0.46 -28.89
C LYS A 581 14.47 0.09 -30.29
N VAL A 582 13.79 1.23 -30.41
CA VAL A 582 13.55 1.89 -31.71
C VAL A 582 14.88 2.22 -32.38
N LEU A 583 15.84 2.76 -31.65
CA LEU A 583 17.18 3.06 -32.17
C LEU A 583 17.87 1.80 -32.73
N PHE A 584 17.92 0.73 -31.93
CA PHE A 584 18.60 -0.50 -32.35
C PHE A 584 17.86 -1.27 -33.44
N LEU A 585 16.51 -1.20 -33.49
CA LEU A 585 15.74 -1.76 -34.60
C LEU A 585 16.07 -1.07 -35.94
N LEU A 586 16.21 0.27 -35.92
CA LEU A 586 16.61 1.02 -37.10
C LEU A 586 18.05 0.66 -37.52
N LEU A 587 18.98 0.60 -36.57
CA LEU A 587 20.37 0.18 -36.84
C LEU A 587 20.46 -1.26 -37.35
N GLY A 588 19.62 -2.17 -36.85
CA GLY A 588 19.53 -3.54 -37.29
C GLY A 588 18.98 -3.68 -38.72
N ALA A 589 17.92 -2.92 -39.04
CA ALA A 589 17.32 -2.91 -40.38
C ALA A 589 18.30 -2.38 -41.44
N ILE A 590 19.10 -1.35 -41.12
CA ILE A 590 20.14 -0.79 -42.01
C ILE A 590 21.35 -1.74 -42.10
N GLY A 591 21.52 -2.65 -41.12
CA GLY A 591 22.63 -3.62 -41.08
C GLY A 591 23.88 -3.11 -40.36
N ILE A 592 23.78 -2.06 -39.56
CA ILE A 592 24.85 -1.57 -38.69
C ILE A 592 24.91 -2.38 -37.41
N ALA A 593 23.74 -2.72 -36.81
CA ALA A 593 23.69 -3.52 -35.60
C ALA A 593 23.93 -5.00 -35.90
N ASN A 594 24.83 -5.59 -35.14
CA ASN A 594 25.12 -7.03 -35.14
C ASN A 594 24.38 -7.71 -33.96
N MET A 595 24.49 -9.04 -33.89
CA MET A 595 23.82 -9.84 -32.87
C MET A 595 24.28 -9.50 -31.44
N TRP A 596 25.54 -9.10 -31.22
CA TRP A 596 26.05 -8.67 -29.91
C TRP A 596 25.40 -7.37 -29.45
N MET A 597 25.21 -6.42 -30.37
CA MET A 597 24.50 -5.18 -30.10
C MET A 597 23.03 -5.45 -29.82
N ALA A 598 22.41 -6.43 -30.49
CA ALA A 598 21.05 -6.87 -30.23
C ALA A 598 20.88 -7.43 -28.81
N ILE A 599 21.82 -8.27 -28.37
CA ILE A 599 21.85 -8.79 -26.99
C ILE A 599 21.94 -7.66 -25.98
N PHE A 600 22.81 -6.67 -26.19
CA PHE A 600 22.92 -5.52 -25.30
C PHE A 600 21.63 -4.70 -25.26
N ALA A 601 21.01 -4.46 -26.40
CA ALA A 601 19.74 -3.73 -26.51
C ALA A 601 18.57 -4.45 -25.81
N ASP A 602 18.64 -5.76 -25.63
CA ASP A 602 17.61 -6.52 -24.92
C ASP A 602 17.98 -6.74 -23.45
N VAL A 603 19.02 -7.51 -23.18
CA VAL A 603 19.40 -7.92 -21.82
C VAL A 603 20.02 -6.78 -21.03
N GLY A 604 20.88 -5.95 -21.64
CA GLY A 604 21.50 -4.80 -20.98
C GLY A 604 20.47 -3.76 -20.54
N VAL A 605 19.55 -3.42 -21.44
CA VAL A 605 18.46 -2.47 -21.15
C VAL A 605 17.53 -3.01 -20.06
N MET A 606 17.22 -4.31 -20.10
CA MET A 606 16.42 -4.96 -19.06
C MET A 606 17.09 -4.85 -17.67
N ILE A 607 18.39 -5.13 -17.56
CA ILE A 607 19.13 -5.02 -16.29
C ILE A 607 19.07 -3.58 -15.78
N LEU A 608 19.31 -2.58 -16.63
CA LEU A 608 19.26 -1.17 -16.25
C LEU A 608 17.86 -0.77 -15.78
N ALA A 609 16.81 -1.20 -16.49
CA ALA A 609 15.43 -0.92 -16.12
C ALA A 609 15.03 -1.58 -14.79
N VAL A 610 15.51 -2.80 -14.51
CA VAL A 610 15.31 -3.48 -13.23
C VAL A 610 16.03 -2.75 -12.09
N LEU A 611 17.27 -2.31 -12.30
CA LEU A 611 18.00 -1.52 -11.30
C LEU A 611 17.30 -0.18 -11.01
N ASN A 612 16.76 0.47 -12.05
CA ASN A 612 15.96 1.68 -11.88
C ASN A 612 14.66 1.41 -11.10
N ALA A 613 13.97 0.30 -11.38
CA ALA A 613 12.75 -0.11 -10.69
C ALA A 613 12.95 -0.27 -9.17
N ILE A 614 14.09 -0.82 -8.74
CA ILE A 614 14.44 -1.00 -7.32
C ILE A 614 14.52 0.34 -6.57
N ARG A 615 14.78 1.47 -7.25
CA ARG A 615 14.79 2.81 -6.63
C ARG A 615 13.44 3.20 -6.01
N ALA A 616 12.34 2.60 -6.46
CA ALA A 616 11.02 2.83 -5.89
C ALA A 616 10.88 2.32 -4.44
N LEU A 617 11.74 1.39 -4.01
CA LEU A 617 11.79 0.88 -2.65
C LEU A 617 12.36 1.90 -1.63
N PHE A 618 13.24 2.82 -2.08
CA PHE A 618 13.94 3.74 -1.20
C PHE A 618 13.14 5.03 -1.00
N VAL A 619 12.39 5.13 0.09
CA VAL A 619 11.43 6.22 0.37
C VAL A 619 11.83 7.14 1.52
N LYS A 620 12.95 6.86 2.22
CA LYS A 620 13.39 7.56 3.45
C LYS A 620 13.59 9.08 3.34
N ASN A 621 13.68 9.66 2.14
CA ASN A 621 13.96 11.08 1.91
C ASN A 621 12.86 11.76 1.07
N LEU A 622 11.62 11.34 1.19
CA LEU A 622 10.47 11.90 0.49
C LEU A 622 9.65 12.82 1.39
#